data_4350ce00f4b49e6b2d85ebdda7a3146b
#
_entry.id   4350ce00f4b49e6b2d85ebdda7a3146b
#
_cell.length_a   1.000
_cell.length_b   1.000
_cell.length_c   1.000
_cell.angle_alpha   90.00
_cell.angle_beta   90.00
_cell.angle_gamma   90.00
#
_symmetry.space_group_name_H-M   'P 1'
#
loop_
_entity.id
_entity.type
_entity.pdbx_description
1 polymer ?
#
loop_
_entity_poly.entity_id
_entity_poly.type
_entity_poly.pdbx_seq_one_letter_code
_entity_poly.pdbx_strand_id
1 'polypeptide(L)'
;MKTFKNNIGPQVRRLRYARGWSQSIFAAKLQIAGMETDRSGVSKIEARLIFLDDRTLMYLAEVLKVEVQELFPKRDRTDRLHDFLSRLETTRF
;
A
#
# COMPACT_ATOMS: atom_id res chain seq x y z
N MET A 1 -18.33 -12.12 -7.85
CA MET A 1 -17.71 -11.43 -6.71
C MET A 1 -16.33 -10.91 -7.12
N LYS A 2 -16.09 -9.63 -6.90
CA LYS A 2 -14.78 -9.06 -7.21
C LYS A 2 -13.75 -9.47 -6.16
N THR A 3 -12.61 -9.95 -6.63
CA THR A 3 -11.48 -10.26 -5.76
C THR A 3 -10.42 -9.18 -5.94
N PHE A 4 -10.11 -8.48 -4.87
CA PHE A 4 -9.06 -7.47 -4.90
C PHE A 4 -7.70 -8.13 -4.68
N LYS A 5 -6.69 -7.62 -5.38
CA LYS A 5 -5.35 -8.20 -5.38
C LYS A 5 -4.38 -7.51 -4.42
N ASN A 6 -4.79 -6.42 -3.83
CA ASN A 6 -4.03 -5.78 -2.75
C ASN A 6 -4.99 -5.03 -1.83
N ASN A 7 -4.52 -4.69 -0.65
CA ASN A 7 -5.33 -3.98 0.35
C ASN A 7 -4.90 -2.51 0.51
N ILE A 8 -3.88 -2.08 -0.21
CA ILE A 8 -3.29 -0.76 0.04
C ILE A 8 -3.69 0.30 -0.99
N GLY A 9 -4.31 -0.10 -2.10
CA GLY A 9 -4.62 0.81 -3.20
C GLY A 9 -5.31 2.11 -2.77
N PRO A 10 -6.44 2.03 -2.05
CA PRO A 10 -7.15 3.23 -1.62
C PRO A 10 -6.32 4.14 -0.71
N GLN A 11 -5.50 3.57 0.15
CA GLN A 11 -4.65 4.35 1.04
C GLN A 11 -3.51 5.02 0.26
N VAL A 12 -2.92 4.33 -0.70
CA VAL A 12 -1.91 4.91 -1.59
C VAL A 12 -2.51 6.11 -2.32
N ARG A 13 -3.71 5.97 -2.84
CA ARG A 13 -4.42 7.05 -3.51
C ARG A 13 -4.63 8.26 -2.58
N ARG A 14 -5.07 7.99 -1.36
CA ARG A 14 -5.29 9.04 -0.36
C ARG A 14 -3.99 9.79 -0.05
N LEU A 15 -2.91 9.05 0.16
CA LEU A 15 -1.61 9.64 0.44
C LEU A 15 -1.10 10.46 -0.75
N ARG A 16 -1.33 9.99 -1.96
CA ARG A 16 -0.98 10.73 -3.17
C ARG A 16 -1.77 12.04 -3.26
N TYR A 17 -3.07 11.99 -3.05
CA TYR A 17 -3.92 13.18 -3.05
C TYR A 17 -3.48 14.19 -1.99
N ALA A 18 -3.13 13.71 -0.82
CA ALA A 18 -2.67 14.58 0.27
C ALA A 18 -1.43 15.39 -0.12
N ARG A 19 -0.64 14.87 -1.06
CA ARG A 19 0.56 15.55 -1.56
C ARG A 19 0.31 16.40 -2.80
N GLY A 20 -0.92 16.38 -3.30
CA GLY A 20 -1.28 17.14 -4.49
C GLY A 20 -0.70 16.58 -5.78
N TRP A 21 -0.36 15.29 -5.80
CA TRP A 21 0.25 14.67 -6.98
C TRP A 21 -0.79 13.98 -7.85
N SER A 22 -0.65 14.16 -9.17
CA SER A 22 -1.38 13.34 -10.13
C SER A 22 -0.77 11.93 -10.16
N GLN A 23 -1.47 10.98 -10.78
CA GLN A 23 -0.90 9.65 -11.00
C GLN A 23 0.37 9.70 -11.83
N SER A 24 0.43 10.58 -12.82
CA SER A 24 1.62 10.75 -13.66
C SER A 24 2.80 11.30 -12.87
N ILE A 25 2.56 12.27 -12.01
CA ILE A 25 3.62 12.82 -11.15
C ILE A 25 4.14 11.75 -10.20
N PHE A 26 3.23 11.01 -9.58
CA PHE A 26 3.61 9.95 -8.66
C PHE A 26 4.42 8.87 -9.38
N ALA A 27 3.98 8.45 -10.57
CA ALA A 27 4.71 7.48 -11.38
C ALA A 27 6.13 7.96 -11.68
N ALA A 28 6.29 9.24 -12.04
CA ALA A 28 7.61 9.81 -12.30
C ALA A 28 8.51 9.76 -11.06
N LYS A 29 7.96 10.06 -9.90
CA LYS A 29 8.71 9.99 -8.64
C LYS A 29 9.12 8.56 -8.29
N LEU A 30 8.25 7.60 -8.54
CA LEU A 30 8.56 6.18 -8.35
C LEU A 30 9.68 5.73 -9.30
N GLN A 31 9.63 6.18 -10.55
CA GLN A 31 10.69 5.87 -11.54
C GLN A 31 12.04 6.42 -11.08
N ILE A 32 12.07 7.65 -10.59
CA ILE A 32 13.29 8.25 -10.07
C ILE A 32 13.82 7.45 -8.88
N ALA A 33 12.95 6.90 -8.05
CA ALA A 33 13.36 6.08 -6.92
C ALA A 33 13.86 4.69 -7.34
N GLY A 34 13.65 4.30 -8.59
CA GLY A 34 14.13 3.02 -9.13
C GLY A 34 13.07 2.00 -9.46
N MET A 35 11.80 2.34 -9.29
CA MET A 35 10.71 1.42 -9.59
C MET A 35 10.31 1.51 -11.06
N GLU A 36 10.22 0.37 -11.73
CA GLU A 36 9.72 0.32 -13.10
C GLU A 36 8.20 0.38 -13.08
N THR A 37 7.66 1.54 -13.40
CA THR A 37 6.22 1.75 -13.44
C THR A 37 5.90 2.96 -14.31
N ASP A 38 4.61 3.15 -14.58
CA ASP A 38 4.10 4.30 -15.30
C ASP A 38 2.75 4.70 -14.68
N ARG A 39 2.08 5.67 -15.31
CA ARG A 39 0.77 6.10 -14.83
C ARG A 39 -0.23 4.94 -14.78
N SER A 40 -0.19 4.07 -15.77
CA SER A 40 -1.07 2.89 -15.81
C SER A 40 -0.79 1.96 -14.63
N GLY A 41 0.48 1.76 -14.29
CA GLY A 41 0.87 0.95 -13.15
C GLY A 41 0.34 1.53 -11.84
N VAL A 42 0.47 2.83 -11.66
CA VAL A 42 -0.07 3.51 -10.47
C VAL A 42 -1.58 3.35 -10.40
N SER A 43 -2.26 3.55 -11.54
CA SER A 43 -3.71 3.39 -11.61
C SER A 43 -4.15 1.99 -11.19
N LYS A 44 -3.43 0.96 -11.64
CA LYS A 44 -3.74 -0.44 -11.30
C LYS A 44 -3.50 -0.74 -9.82
N ILE A 45 -2.45 -0.17 -9.26
CA ILE A 45 -2.19 -0.30 -7.81
C ILE A 45 -3.36 0.29 -7.02
N GLU A 46 -3.74 1.51 -7.33
CA GLU A 46 -4.80 2.22 -6.61
C GLU A 46 -6.16 1.56 -6.78
N ALA A 47 -6.40 0.97 -7.93
CA ALA A 47 -7.64 0.25 -8.22
C ALA A 47 -7.65 -1.19 -7.67
N ARG A 48 -6.56 -1.62 -7.03
CA ARG A 48 -6.43 -2.94 -6.43
C ARG A 48 -6.51 -4.07 -7.46
N LEU A 49 -5.97 -3.82 -8.65
CA LEU A 49 -6.06 -4.75 -9.78
C LEU A 49 -4.82 -5.63 -9.92
N ILE A 50 -3.76 -5.36 -9.18
CA ILE A 50 -2.52 -6.15 -9.27
C ILE A 50 -2.02 -6.50 -7.88
N PHE A 51 -1.33 -7.63 -7.80
CA PHE A 51 -0.62 -8.03 -6.58
C PHE A 51 0.65 -7.18 -6.44
N LEU A 52 1.05 -6.96 -5.22
CA LEU A 52 2.23 -6.17 -4.91
C LEU A 52 3.20 -7.01 -4.09
N ASP A 53 4.47 -6.95 -4.47
CA ASP A 53 5.51 -7.59 -3.69
C ASP A 53 6.06 -6.61 -2.63
N ASP A 54 6.90 -7.13 -1.76
CA ASP A 54 7.49 -6.34 -0.68
C ASP A 54 8.33 -5.20 -1.22
N ARG A 55 9.01 -5.40 -2.34
CA ARG A 55 9.85 -4.40 -2.98
C ARG A 55 9.03 -3.20 -3.43
N THR A 56 7.88 -3.47 -4.05
CA THR A 56 6.96 -2.40 -4.46
C THR A 56 6.46 -1.61 -3.25
N LEU A 57 6.11 -2.32 -2.17
CA LEU A 57 5.67 -1.67 -0.94
C LEU A 57 6.74 -0.71 -0.40
N MET A 58 8.00 -1.11 -0.47
CA MET A 58 9.10 -0.27 -0.01
C MET A 58 9.25 1.00 -0.86
N TYR A 59 9.13 0.87 -2.19
CA TYR A 59 9.18 2.04 -3.07
C TYR A 59 8.05 3.01 -2.79
N LEU A 60 6.83 2.48 -2.64
CA LEU A 60 5.67 3.31 -2.36
C LEU A 60 5.85 4.07 -1.05
N ALA A 61 6.27 3.38 0.00
CA ALA A 61 6.49 4.00 1.31
C ALA A 61 7.58 5.06 1.25
N GLU A 62 8.68 4.77 0.55
CA GLU A 62 9.79 5.69 0.42
C GLU A 62 9.38 6.98 -0.29
N VAL A 63 8.72 6.87 -1.44
CA VAL A 63 8.31 8.04 -2.22
C VAL A 63 7.23 8.84 -1.50
N LEU A 64 6.30 8.15 -0.84
CA LEU A 64 5.24 8.82 -0.07
C LEU A 64 5.75 9.31 1.29
N LYS A 65 6.95 8.90 1.69
CA LYS A 65 7.58 9.28 2.96
C LYS A 65 6.74 8.89 4.16
N VAL A 66 6.32 7.63 4.16
CA VAL A 66 5.56 7.02 5.25
C VAL A 66 6.19 5.70 5.61
N GLU A 67 5.85 5.17 6.78
CA GLU A 67 6.22 3.81 7.14
C GLU A 67 5.39 2.82 6.32
N VAL A 68 5.92 1.64 6.06
CA VAL A 68 5.23 0.64 5.25
C VAL A 68 3.84 0.32 5.82
N GLN A 69 3.73 0.21 7.15
CA GLN A 69 2.43 -0.08 7.76
C GLN A 69 1.39 1.01 7.52
N GLU A 70 1.80 2.23 7.20
CA GLU A 70 0.85 3.31 6.89
C GLU A 70 0.22 3.17 5.52
N LEU A 71 0.74 2.27 4.68
CA LEU A 71 0.12 1.95 3.39
C LEU A 71 -1.15 1.11 3.56
N PHE A 72 -1.26 0.41 4.67
CA PHE A 72 -2.39 -0.48 4.92
C PHE A 72 -3.54 0.27 5.58
N PRO A 73 -4.79 -0.15 5.35
CA PRO A 73 -5.92 0.45 6.03
C PRO A 73 -5.74 0.37 7.54
N LYS A 74 -6.13 1.42 8.23
CA LYS A 74 -5.98 1.47 9.69
C LYS A 74 -6.66 0.28 10.37
N ARG A 75 -7.81 -0.12 9.85
CA ARG A 75 -8.54 -1.27 10.37
C ARG A 75 -7.74 -2.56 10.26
N ASP A 76 -7.12 -2.79 9.10
CA ASP A 76 -6.29 -3.99 8.90
C ASP A 76 -5.11 -4.00 9.86
N ARG A 77 -4.46 -2.84 10.05
CA ARG A 77 -3.31 -2.75 10.94
C ARG A 77 -3.68 -3.02 12.39
N THR A 78 -4.81 -2.48 12.82
CA THR A 78 -5.20 -2.51 14.22
C THR A 78 -5.93 -3.80 14.57
N ASP A 79 -6.95 -4.14 13.80
CA ASP A 79 -7.84 -5.25 14.12
C ASP A 79 -7.15 -6.60 13.90
N ARG A 80 -6.43 -6.75 12.80
CA ARG A 80 -5.74 -8.01 12.51
C ARG A 80 -4.62 -8.30 13.48
N LEU A 81 -3.86 -7.27 13.84
CA LEU A 81 -2.80 -7.44 14.81
C LEU A 81 -3.37 -7.81 16.17
N HIS A 82 -4.42 -7.15 16.57
CA HIS A 82 -5.11 -7.44 17.82
C HIS A 82 -5.60 -8.88 17.87
N ASP A 83 -6.26 -9.33 16.78
CA ASP A 83 -6.73 -10.70 16.68
C ASP A 83 -5.59 -11.71 16.75
N PHE A 84 -4.49 -11.42 16.06
CA PHE A 84 -3.33 -12.28 16.06
C PHE A 84 -2.75 -12.41 17.46
N LEU A 85 -2.58 -11.31 18.15
CA LEU A 85 -2.06 -11.33 19.52
C LEU A 85 -2.98 -12.06 20.48
N SER A 86 -4.28 -11.89 20.33
CA SER A 86 -5.28 -12.63 21.13
C SER A 86 -5.17 -14.11 20.92
N ARG A 87 -4.96 -14.56 19.70
CA ARG A 87 -4.79 -15.98 19.40
C ARG A 87 -3.53 -16.54 20.03
N LEU A 88 -2.46 -15.78 20.03
CA LEU A 88 -1.22 -16.21 20.66
C LEU A 88 -1.41 -16.39 22.17
N GLU A 89 -2.16 -15.50 22.79
CA GLU A 89 -2.45 -15.60 24.22
C GLU A 89 -3.27 -16.85 24.54
N THR A 90 -4.27 -17.17 23.71
CA THR A 90 -5.13 -18.35 23.95
C THR A 90 -4.41 -19.65 23.67
N THR A 91 -3.39 -19.66 22.85
CA THR A 91 -2.61 -20.88 22.56
C THR A 91 -1.40 -21.05 23.47
N ARG A 92 -1.23 -20.18 24.42
CA ARG A 92 -0.12 -20.23 25.37
C ARG A 92 -0.27 -21.43 26.28
N PHE A 93 0.84 -22.04 26.58
CA PHE A 93 0.90 -23.23 27.45
C PHE A 93 1.28 -22.89 28.87
#